data_fa643edf439cc6c25e53dd4905419835
#
_entry.id   fa643edf439cc6c25e53dd4905419835
#
_cell.length_a   1.000
_cell.length_b   1.000
_cell.length_c   1.000
_cell.angle_alpha   90.00
_cell.angle_beta   90.00
_cell.angle_gamma   90.00
#
_symmetry.space_group_name_H-M   'P 1'
#
loop_
_entity.id
_entity.type
_entity.pdbx_description
1 polymer ?
#
loop_
_entity_poly.entity_id
_entity_poly.type
_entity_poly.pdbx_seq_one_letter_code
_entity_poly.pdbx_strand_id
1 'polypeptide(L)'
;QAAVTLGEPQVTGKELEIALTRQNGVVSYYAGYATKSDVEAAGTPEQFVQAALDAKLYDYDITTAFQSTWKTDRLSPGSEYYFFSFAYDAEGKLGPLQYKEFRTEAAGTDYDTSLTVDIALKTASFTSATFSVKRNGFEKAYYNFITKADFDRKYGGNADTYVQRELIGKESGYPITLYSDNDINGSRLAYDTQYVLIALPEADNEDRYGVPTVVEFETLGYEATGSATATIAVNSITDNYGVSFYASVTVTPGADCAGYYYAMIEKTAYDAAANLGETICKQNGVKYRAATEDTTFSTDYYFAESYLVLIPVDNNGKMSAPVTSELLTTSAK
;
A
#
# COMPACT_ATOMS: atom_id res chain seq x y z
N GLN A 1 31.01 30.63 4.04
CA GLN A 1 29.65 30.09 4.04
C GLN A 1 29.44 29.31 5.34
N ALA A 2 28.27 29.47 5.97
CA ALA A 2 27.92 28.74 7.18
C ALA A 2 27.81 27.23 6.86
N ALA A 3 28.53 26.39 7.61
CA ALA A 3 28.44 24.95 7.46
C ALA A 3 28.63 24.24 8.81
N VAL A 4 28.00 23.08 8.95
CA VAL A 4 28.25 22.12 10.02
C VAL A 4 28.86 20.87 9.36
N THR A 5 30.15 20.64 9.62
CA THR A 5 30.85 19.46 9.09
C THR A 5 30.51 18.21 9.87
N LEU A 6 30.41 17.09 9.15
CA LEU A 6 30.04 15.79 9.68
C LEU A 6 31.29 14.93 9.92
N GLY A 7 31.37 14.35 11.12
CA GLY A 7 32.33 13.27 11.43
C GLY A 7 31.97 11.96 10.72
N GLU A 8 32.73 10.92 10.98
CA GLU A 8 32.36 9.58 10.50
C GLU A 8 31.20 9.00 11.30
N PRO A 9 30.13 8.46 10.65
CA PRO A 9 29.04 7.81 11.34
C PRO A 9 29.54 6.61 12.15
N GLN A 10 29.21 6.59 13.44
CA GLN A 10 29.41 5.41 14.30
C GLN A 10 28.04 4.72 14.40
N VAL A 11 27.95 3.51 13.85
CA VAL A 11 26.68 2.80 13.65
C VAL A 11 26.74 1.45 14.35
N THR A 12 25.71 1.12 15.13
CA THR A 12 25.51 -0.20 15.74
C THR A 12 24.04 -0.57 15.67
N GLY A 13 23.70 -1.63 14.94
CA GLY A 13 22.31 -2.11 14.88
C GLY A 13 21.30 -1.01 14.52
N LYS A 14 20.61 -0.46 15.52
CA LYS A 14 19.60 0.62 15.39
C LYS A 14 20.12 2.01 15.76
N GLU A 15 21.36 2.11 16.19
CA GLU A 15 21.90 3.34 16.74
C GLU A 15 22.85 4.02 15.76
N LEU A 16 22.81 5.35 15.75
CA LEU A 16 23.77 6.20 15.07
C LEU A 16 24.27 7.25 16.06
N GLU A 17 25.58 7.42 16.08
CA GLU A 17 26.26 8.56 16.67
C GLU A 17 27.13 9.25 15.60
N ILE A 18 27.01 10.56 15.43
CA ILE A 18 27.81 11.33 14.49
C ILE A 18 28.28 12.64 15.13
N ALA A 19 29.58 12.92 15.05
CA ALA A 19 30.14 14.16 15.52
C ALA A 19 29.78 15.31 14.55
N LEU A 20 29.39 16.45 15.10
CA LEU A 20 29.11 17.67 14.38
C LEU A 20 30.14 18.75 14.76
N THR A 21 30.71 19.41 13.76
CA THR A 21 31.63 20.53 13.99
C THR A 21 31.07 21.82 13.38
N ARG A 22 30.72 22.76 14.24
CA ARG A 22 30.23 24.07 13.83
C ARG A 22 31.37 24.93 13.28
N GLN A 23 31.21 25.40 12.06
CA GLN A 23 32.13 26.39 11.48
C GLN A 23 31.73 27.82 11.87
N ASN A 24 32.68 28.77 11.76
CA ASN A 24 32.41 30.15 12.04
C ASN A 24 31.30 30.70 11.11
N GLY A 25 30.42 31.54 11.68
CA GLY A 25 29.30 32.14 10.95
C GLY A 25 28.01 31.37 10.94
N VAL A 26 27.95 30.14 11.51
CA VAL A 26 26.70 29.40 11.69
C VAL A 26 25.86 30.01 12.80
N VAL A 27 24.63 30.42 12.49
CA VAL A 27 23.64 30.92 13.47
C VAL A 27 22.62 29.86 13.80
N SER A 28 22.12 29.16 12.81
CA SER A 28 21.20 28.04 12.98
C SER A 28 21.52 26.91 12.00
N TYR A 29 21.09 25.69 12.31
CA TYR A 29 21.34 24.53 11.48
C TYR A 29 20.25 23.49 11.64
N TYR A 30 20.21 22.57 10.68
CA TYR A 30 19.49 21.30 10.73
C TYR A 30 20.50 20.15 10.62
N ALA A 31 20.21 19.06 11.32
CA ALA A 31 20.91 17.77 11.17
C ALA A 31 19.92 16.63 11.32
N GLY A 32 19.96 15.68 10.41
CA GLY A 32 19.01 14.56 10.39
C GLY A 32 19.38 13.51 9.36
N TYR A 33 18.52 12.51 9.21
CA TYR A 33 18.72 11.42 8.29
C TYR A 33 17.45 11.10 7.48
N ALA A 34 17.65 10.45 6.34
CA ALA A 34 16.60 9.83 5.54
C ALA A 34 17.08 8.49 4.98
N THR A 35 16.16 7.62 4.59
CA THR A 35 16.53 6.37 3.92
C THR A 35 17.16 6.68 2.57
N LYS A 36 18.15 5.90 2.17
CA LYS A 36 18.79 6.04 0.86
C LYS A 36 17.77 5.95 -0.28
N SER A 37 16.81 5.03 -0.15
CA SER A 37 15.74 4.86 -1.16
C SER A 37 14.86 6.10 -1.34
N ASP A 38 14.55 6.85 -0.27
CA ASP A 38 13.73 8.05 -0.38
C ASP A 38 14.54 9.20 -1.02
N VAL A 39 15.81 9.30 -0.67
CA VAL A 39 16.71 10.29 -1.26
C VAL A 39 16.91 10.03 -2.75
N GLU A 40 17.21 8.78 -3.15
CA GLU A 40 17.40 8.40 -4.54
C GLU A 40 16.12 8.51 -5.38
N ALA A 41 14.94 8.31 -4.79
CA ALA A 41 13.65 8.54 -5.44
C ALA A 41 13.44 10.02 -5.82
N ALA A 42 14.03 10.95 -5.06
CA ALA A 42 14.03 12.38 -5.37
C ALA A 42 15.18 12.81 -6.34
N GLY A 43 16.12 11.90 -6.63
CA GLY A 43 17.26 12.10 -7.52
C GLY A 43 18.59 12.15 -6.78
N THR A 44 18.96 13.29 -6.22
CA THR A 44 20.21 13.47 -5.45
C THR A 44 19.91 13.96 -4.03
N PRO A 45 20.87 13.83 -3.07
CA PRO A 45 20.71 14.42 -1.74
C PRO A 45 20.36 15.91 -1.76
N GLU A 46 20.95 16.67 -2.70
CA GLU A 46 20.67 18.10 -2.86
C GLU A 46 19.22 18.34 -3.32
N GLN A 47 18.73 17.56 -4.28
CA GLN A 47 17.35 17.64 -4.78
C GLN A 47 16.35 17.24 -3.69
N PHE A 48 16.63 16.17 -2.94
CA PHE A 48 15.82 15.74 -1.81
C PHE A 48 15.68 16.84 -0.75
N VAL A 49 16.80 17.40 -0.30
CA VAL A 49 16.81 18.47 0.72
C VAL A 49 16.15 19.74 0.18
N GLN A 50 16.39 20.12 -1.08
CA GLN A 50 15.77 21.30 -1.67
C GLN A 50 14.24 21.16 -1.72
N ALA A 51 13.72 20.01 -2.15
CA ALA A 51 12.29 19.75 -2.17
C ALA A 51 11.66 19.83 -0.77
N ALA A 52 12.36 19.31 0.25
CA ALA A 52 11.90 19.39 1.64
C ALA A 52 11.94 20.83 2.19
N LEU A 53 12.93 21.63 1.83
CA LEU A 53 13.00 23.06 2.17
C LEU A 53 11.87 23.86 1.51
N ASP A 54 11.61 23.62 0.23
CA ASP A 54 10.52 24.29 -0.51
C ASP A 54 9.14 23.95 0.10
N ALA A 55 8.99 22.72 0.59
CA ALA A 55 7.80 22.25 1.32
C ALA A 55 7.77 22.64 2.81
N LYS A 56 8.79 23.33 3.31
CA LYS A 56 8.94 23.74 4.72
C LYS A 56 8.90 22.59 5.74
N LEU A 57 9.32 21.40 5.34
CA LEU A 57 9.27 20.21 6.21
C LEU A 57 10.25 20.28 7.38
N TYR A 58 11.33 21.06 7.28
CA TYR A 58 12.35 21.18 8.32
C TYR A 58 12.27 22.45 9.18
N ASP A 59 11.30 23.32 8.94
CA ASP A 59 11.22 24.63 9.63
C ASP A 59 11.18 24.51 11.17
N TYR A 60 10.56 23.45 11.68
CA TYR A 60 10.46 23.20 13.14
C TYR A 60 11.70 22.55 13.73
N ASP A 61 12.57 21.96 12.92
CA ASP A 61 13.75 21.20 13.37
C ASP A 61 15.05 22.02 13.24
N ILE A 62 14.97 23.21 12.62
CA ILE A 62 16.10 24.14 12.53
C ILE A 62 16.34 24.73 13.92
N THR A 63 17.54 24.56 14.46
CA THR A 63 17.89 24.98 15.80
C THR A 63 19.08 25.94 15.83
N THR A 64 19.08 26.86 16.83
CA THR A 64 20.24 27.70 17.20
C THR A 64 21.09 27.06 18.28
N ALA A 65 20.55 26.04 18.99
CA ALA A 65 21.24 25.29 20.03
C ALA A 65 22.15 24.25 19.41
N PHE A 66 23.44 24.55 19.31
CA PHE A 66 24.42 23.66 18.70
C PHE A 66 24.72 22.46 19.60
N GLN A 67 24.64 21.27 19.01
CA GLN A 67 25.09 20.02 19.61
C GLN A 67 26.33 19.52 18.86
N SER A 68 27.40 19.15 19.59
CA SER A 68 28.63 18.62 18.99
C SER A 68 28.51 17.15 18.58
N THR A 69 27.45 16.49 18.98
CA THR A 69 27.17 15.08 18.66
C THR A 69 25.69 14.91 18.45
N TRP A 70 25.32 14.29 17.36
CA TRP A 70 23.94 13.91 17.06
C TRP A 70 23.77 12.40 17.24
N LYS A 71 22.67 11.97 17.86
CA LYS A 71 22.39 10.56 18.18
C LYS A 71 20.96 10.19 17.90
N THR A 72 20.74 8.94 17.48
CA THR A 72 19.43 8.30 17.42
C THR A 72 19.55 6.79 17.66
N ASP A 73 18.49 6.20 18.19
CA ASP A 73 18.28 4.75 18.37
C ASP A 73 17.11 4.22 17.52
N ARG A 74 16.63 5.04 16.57
CA ARG A 74 15.41 4.79 15.77
C ARG A 74 15.67 4.29 14.36
N LEU A 75 16.89 3.88 14.05
CA LEU A 75 17.23 3.33 12.75
C LEU A 75 16.69 1.89 12.61
N SER A 76 16.42 1.50 11.38
CA SER A 76 16.08 0.12 11.06
C SER A 76 17.34 -0.68 10.76
N PRO A 77 17.50 -1.90 11.28
CA PRO A 77 18.65 -2.75 10.98
C PRO A 77 18.78 -3.06 9.47
N GLY A 78 20.01 -3.32 9.02
CA GLY A 78 20.31 -3.73 7.65
C GLY A 78 19.97 -2.70 6.57
N SER A 79 19.82 -1.44 6.94
CA SER A 79 19.26 -0.37 6.10
C SER A 79 20.30 0.66 5.71
N GLU A 80 20.16 1.24 4.53
CA GLU A 80 21.04 2.29 4.02
C GLU A 80 20.38 3.65 4.19
N TYR A 81 21.18 4.63 4.61
CA TYR A 81 20.75 5.98 4.96
C TYR A 81 21.71 7.02 4.44
N TYR A 82 21.18 8.23 4.24
CA TYR A 82 21.96 9.46 4.23
C TYR A 82 21.73 10.22 5.53
N PHE A 83 22.82 10.66 6.16
CA PHE A 83 22.80 11.70 7.17
C PHE A 83 23.22 13.01 6.53
N PHE A 84 22.50 14.10 6.80
CA PHE A 84 22.79 15.40 6.23
C PHE A 84 22.62 16.53 7.22
N SER A 85 23.35 17.62 6.96
CA SER A 85 23.25 18.86 7.68
C SER A 85 23.36 20.06 6.72
N PHE A 86 22.61 21.09 7.02
CA PHE A 86 22.74 22.41 6.38
C PHE A 86 22.63 23.49 7.45
N ALA A 87 23.17 24.68 7.16
CA ALA A 87 23.25 25.76 8.12
C ALA A 87 22.94 27.12 7.50
N TYR A 88 22.50 28.05 8.33
CA TYR A 88 22.23 29.44 7.97
C TYR A 88 23.20 30.36 8.70
N ASP A 89 23.63 31.44 7.98
CA ASP A 89 24.42 32.54 8.54
C ASP A 89 23.53 33.61 9.19
N ALA A 90 24.16 34.69 9.64
CA ALA A 90 23.47 35.81 10.30
C ALA A 90 22.53 36.58 9.36
N GLU A 91 22.75 36.51 8.08
CA GLU A 91 21.94 37.15 7.02
C GLU A 91 20.79 36.19 6.58
N GLY A 92 20.67 34.99 7.19
CA GLY A 92 19.68 33.98 6.81
C GLY A 92 20.00 33.25 5.51
N LYS A 93 21.25 33.33 5.06
CA LYS A 93 21.68 32.66 3.83
C LYS A 93 22.02 31.20 4.11
N LEU A 94 21.48 30.32 3.29
CA LEU A 94 21.75 28.88 3.33
C LEU A 94 23.19 28.59 2.86
N GLY A 95 23.92 27.83 3.67
CA GLY A 95 25.23 27.29 3.34
C GLY A 95 25.16 25.98 2.55
N PRO A 96 26.32 25.38 2.21
CA PRO A 96 26.37 24.14 1.45
C PRO A 96 25.83 22.97 2.27
N LEU A 97 25.07 22.10 1.60
CA LEU A 97 24.65 20.81 2.17
C LEU A 97 25.89 19.96 2.46
N GLN A 98 25.89 19.36 3.64
CA GLN A 98 26.85 18.33 4.02
C GLN A 98 26.09 17.02 4.19
N TYR A 99 26.58 15.92 3.62
CA TYR A 99 25.95 14.62 3.82
C TYR A 99 26.97 13.49 3.84
N LYS A 100 26.56 12.38 4.47
CA LYS A 100 27.28 11.11 4.48
C LYS A 100 26.32 9.95 4.33
N GLU A 101 26.72 9.00 3.51
CA GLU A 101 26.04 7.72 3.41
C GLU A 101 26.55 6.78 4.51
N PHE A 102 25.63 6.01 5.09
CA PHE A 102 25.99 4.96 6.04
C PHE A 102 24.97 3.81 5.98
N ARG A 103 25.35 2.68 6.57
CA ARG A 103 24.50 1.48 6.66
C ARG A 103 24.48 0.97 8.09
N THR A 104 23.29 0.58 8.56
CA THR A 104 23.12 -0.12 9.82
C THR A 104 23.50 -1.60 9.66
N GLU A 105 24.00 -2.22 10.73
CA GLU A 105 24.22 -3.66 10.73
C GLU A 105 22.88 -4.40 10.59
N ALA A 106 22.88 -5.48 9.81
CA ALA A 106 21.74 -6.39 9.77
C ALA A 106 21.60 -7.04 11.15
N ALA A 107 20.41 -7.02 11.74
CA ALA A 107 20.16 -7.87 12.90
C ALA A 107 20.22 -9.32 12.41
N GLY A 108 21.06 -10.13 13.01
CA GLY A 108 20.97 -11.57 12.81
C GLY A 108 19.64 -12.03 13.40
N THR A 109 18.72 -12.51 12.57
CA THR A 109 17.49 -13.13 13.03
C THR A 109 17.70 -14.63 13.05
N ASP A 110 17.85 -15.18 14.24
CA ASP A 110 17.71 -16.62 14.46
C ASP A 110 16.22 -16.94 14.47
N TYR A 111 15.68 -17.31 13.30
CA TYR A 111 14.28 -17.73 13.21
C TYR A 111 14.08 -19.11 13.83
N ASP A 112 13.01 -19.26 14.62
CA ASP A 112 12.53 -20.55 15.08
C ASP A 112 11.81 -21.26 13.93
N THR A 113 12.45 -22.27 13.37
CA THR A 113 11.93 -23.05 12.23
C THR A 113 10.71 -23.90 12.58
N SER A 114 10.37 -24.04 13.86
CA SER A 114 9.13 -24.70 14.30
C SER A 114 7.89 -23.82 14.21
N LEU A 115 8.09 -22.50 14.07
CA LEU A 115 7.02 -21.52 13.94
C LEU A 115 6.85 -21.16 12.47
N THR A 116 5.78 -21.62 11.84
CA THR A 116 5.49 -21.36 10.44
C THR A 116 4.06 -20.93 10.23
N VAL A 117 3.82 -20.12 9.21
CA VAL A 117 2.49 -19.78 8.71
C VAL A 117 2.39 -20.14 7.24
N ASP A 118 1.46 -21.03 6.91
CA ASP A 118 1.18 -21.37 5.52
C ASP A 118 0.09 -20.44 5.01
N ILE A 119 0.39 -19.71 3.95
CA ILE A 119 -0.52 -18.75 3.32
C ILE A 119 -0.63 -19.08 1.84
N ALA A 120 -1.87 -19.21 1.34
CA ALA A 120 -2.11 -19.45 -0.06
C ALA A 120 -3.19 -18.50 -0.60
N LEU A 121 -2.96 -17.93 -1.78
CA LEU A 121 -3.93 -17.11 -2.48
C LEU A 121 -5.17 -17.95 -2.82
N LYS A 122 -6.36 -17.49 -2.38
CA LYS A 122 -7.66 -18.07 -2.74
C LYS A 122 -8.25 -17.37 -3.95
N THR A 123 -8.30 -16.04 -3.88
CA THR A 123 -8.86 -15.20 -4.95
C THR A 123 -8.13 -13.88 -5.03
N ALA A 124 -7.97 -13.36 -6.23
CA ALA A 124 -7.61 -11.97 -6.47
C ALA A 124 -8.70 -11.30 -7.30
N SER A 125 -8.96 -10.04 -7.01
CA SER A 125 -9.86 -9.16 -7.75
C SER A 125 -9.08 -7.91 -8.19
N PHE A 126 -9.77 -6.90 -8.66
CA PHE A 126 -9.15 -5.67 -9.16
C PHE A 126 -8.50 -4.82 -8.07
N THR A 127 -9.07 -4.82 -6.86
CA THR A 127 -8.62 -4.00 -5.73
C THR A 127 -8.61 -4.76 -4.40
N SER A 128 -8.68 -6.10 -4.46
CA SER A 128 -8.69 -6.95 -3.29
C SER A 128 -8.10 -8.33 -3.57
N ALA A 129 -7.69 -9.02 -2.50
CA ALA A 129 -7.26 -10.42 -2.55
C ALA A 129 -7.60 -11.11 -1.24
N THR A 130 -7.90 -12.41 -1.30
CA THR A 130 -8.20 -13.26 -0.14
C THR A 130 -7.22 -14.42 -0.10
N PHE A 131 -6.70 -14.70 1.09
CA PHE A 131 -5.73 -15.76 1.31
C PHE A 131 -6.22 -16.71 2.42
N SER A 132 -6.06 -18.01 2.22
CA SER A 132 -6.18 -18.97 3.30
C SER A 132 -4.94 -18.95 4.17
N VAL A 133 -5.14 -19.20 5.47
CA VAL A 133 -4.06 -19.21 6.46
C VAL A 133 -4.13 -20.48 7.27
N LYS A 134 -2.98 -21.09 7.54
CA LYS A 134 -2.82 -22.18 8.49
C LYS A 134 -1.60 -21.91 9.37
N ARG A 135 -1.81 -21.88 10.65
CA ARG A 135 -0.78 -21.65 11.67
C ARG A 135 -0.14 -22.95 12.14
N ASN A 136 1.17 -22.91 12.42
CA ASN A 136 1.88 -23.99 13.06
C ASN A 136 2.76 -23.44 14.19
N GLY A 137 2.45 -23.80 15.44
CA GLY A 137 3.31 -23.57 16.60
C GLY A 137 3.38 -22.15 17.15
N PHE A 138 2.57 -21.20 16.65
CA PHE A 138 2.59 -19.82 17.13
C PHE A 138 1.20 -19.31 17.55
N GLU A 139 1.15 -18.26 18.37
CA GLU A 139 -0.10 -17.63 18.80
C GLU A 139 -0.54 -16.50 17.90
N LYS A 140 0.39 -15.68 17.42
CA LYS A 140 0.11 -14.56 16.53
C LYS A 140 1.11 -14.48 15.36
N ALA A 141 0.69 -13.87 14.28
CA ALA A 141 1.58 -13.47 13.19
C ALA A 141 1.30 -12.03 12.80
N TYR A 142 2.33 -11.32 12.44
CA TYR A 142 2.22 -10.01 11.81
C TYR A 142 2.24 -10.18 10.31
N TYR A 143 1.44 -9.40 9.58
CA TYR A 143 1.49 -9.42 8.12
C TYR A 143 1.25 -8.04 7.53
N ASN A 144 1.73 -7.85 6.31
CA ASN A 144 1.48 -6.64 5.55
C ASN A 144 1.50 -6.93 4.04
N PHE A 145 0.88 -6.01 3.28
CA PHE A 145 0.93 -5.98 1.83
C PHE A 145 1.84 -4.84 1.38
N ILE A 146 2.68 -5.11 0.40
CA ILE A 146 3.52 -4.12 -0.25
C ILE A 146 3.51 -4.35 -1.75
N THR A 147 3.57 -3.30 -2.57
CA THR A 147 3.75 -3.49 -4.01
C THR A 147 5.09 -4.16 -4.30
N LYS A 148 5.14 -5.05 -5.29
CA LYS A 148 6.39 -5.73 -5.67
C LYS A 148 7.49 -4.74 -6.01
N ALA A 149 7.14 -3.66 -6.72
CA ALA A 149 8.08 -2.59 -7.07
C ALA A 149 8.70 -1.92 -5.82
N ASP A 150 7.89 -1.61 -4.79
CA ASP A 150 8.41 -1.03 -3.54
C ASP A 150 9.21 -2.04 -2.73
N PHE A 151 8.80 -3.31 -2.71
CA PHE A 151 9.54 -4.37 -2.04
C PHE A 151 10.93 -4.55 -2.63
N ASP A 152 11.02 -4.60 -3.96
CA ASP A 152 12.31 -4.71 -4.65
C ASP A 152 13.16 -3.45 -4.46
N ARG A 153 12.57 -2.27 -4.62
CA ARG A 153 13.29 -1.00 -4.53
C ARG A 153 13.78 -0.67 -3.12
N LYS A 154 12.92 -0.83 -2.10
CA LYS A 154 13.22 -0.40 -0.72
C LYS A 154 13.94 -1.46 0.11
N TYR A 155 13.72 -2.73 -0.21
CA TYR A 155 14.19 -3.86 0.60
C TYR A 155 15.06 -4.84 -0.20
N GLY A 156 15.36 -4.53 -1.46
CA GLY A 156 16.15 -5.39 -2.35
C GLY A 156 15.49 -6.73 -2.64
N GLY A 157 14.15 -6.84 -2.56
CA GLY A 157 13.43 -8.09 -2.68
C GLY A 157 13.70 -9.09 -1.55
N ASN A 158 14.19 -8.63 -0.40
CA ASN A 158 14.63 -9.47 0.71
C ASN A 158 13.65 -9.42 1.88
N ALA A 159 13.05 -10.57 2.21
CA ALA A 159 12.06 -10.68 3.28
C ALA A 159 12.65 -10.39 4.67
N ASP A 160 13.88 -10.82 4.94
CA ASP A 160 14.53 -10.57 6.24
C ASP A 160 14.73 -9.08 6.47
N THR A 161 15.18 -8.36 5.43
CA THR A 161 15.29 -6.90 5.48
C THR A 161 13.93 -6.24 5.75
N TYR A 162 12.87 -6.74 5.08
CA TYR A 162 11.51 -6.21 5.28
C TYR A 162 11.00 -6.44 6.70
N VAL A 163 11.06 -7.68 7.20
CA VAL A 163 10.51 -8.01 8.53
C VAL A 163 11.25 -7.27 9.64
N GLN A 164 12.56 -7.12 9.53
CA GLN A 164 13.36 -6.38 10.50
C GLN A 164 13.01 -4.89 10.55
N ARG A 165 12.68 -4.30 9.41
CA ARG A 165 12.35 -2.88 9.32
C ARG A 165 10.90 -2.57 9.66
N GLU A 166 9.98 -3.45 9.25
CA GLU A 166 8.56 -3.14 9.25
C GLU A 166 7.71 -3.98 10.20
N LEU A 167 8.17 -5.17 10.60
CA LEU A 167 7.37 -6.08 11.42
C LEU A 167 7.92 -6.27 12.83
N ILE A 168 9.24 -6.43 13.01
CA ILE A 168 9.85 -6.68 14.32
C ILE A 168 9.86 -5.42 15.18
N GLY A 169 9.38 -5.53 16.43
CA GLY A 169 9.41 -4.44 17.41
C GLY A 169 8.49 -3.26 17.10
N LYS A 170 7.50 -3.44 16.24
CA LYS A 170 6.48 -2.41 15.99
C LYS A 170 5.34 -2.54 16.99
N GLU A 171 5.05 -1.47 17.72
CA GLU A 171 3.87 -1.38 18.58
C GLU A 171 2.59 -1.15 17.77
N SER A 172 1.47 -1.49 18.37
CA SER A 172 0.11 -1.55 17.83
C SER A 172 -0.28 -0.52 16.76
N GLY A 173 -0.88 -1.00 15.66
CA GLY A 173 -1.51 -0.21 14.62
C GLY A 173 -1.01 -0.53 13.22
N TYR A 174 0.20 -0.94 13.06
CA TYR A 174 0.83 -1.49 11.88
C TYR A 174 2.06 -2.30 12.33
N PRO A 175 2.22 -3.53 12.00
CA PRO A 175 1.52 -4.38 11.04
C PRO A 175 0.19 -4.93 11.56
N ILE A 176 -0.62 -5.48 10.64
CA ILE A 176 -1.86 -6.18 10.98
C ILE A 176 -1.51 -7.48 11.69
N THR A 177 -2.22 -7.78 12.77
CA THR A 177 -1.98 -8.98 13.56
C THR A 177 -3.02 -10.05 13.28
N LEU A 178 -2.55 -11.27 13.07
CA LEU A 178 -3.35 -12.48 12.86
C LEU A 178 -3.30 -13.34 14.12
N TYR A 179 -4.46 -13.64 14.71
CA TYR A 179 -4.59 -14.48 15.92
C TYR A 179 -5.28 -15.84 15.66
N SER A 180 -5.70 -16.11 14.45
CA SER A 180 -6.48 -17.31 14.11
C SER A 180 -6.18 -17.78 12.68
N ASP A 181 -6.70 -18.95 12.32
CA ASP A 181 -6.63 -19.50 10.96
C ASP A 181 -7.71 -18.89 10.04
N ASN A 182 -8.16 -17.67 10.32
CA ASN A 182 -9.09 -16.95 9.46
C ASN A 182 -8.40 -16.47 8.20
N ASP A 183 -9.17 -16.35 7.12
CA ASP A 183 -8.68 -15.80 5.87
C ASP A 183 -8.14 -14.36 6.05
N ILE A 184 -7.03 -14.08 5.41
CA ILE A 184 -6.52 -12.72 5.26
C ILE A 184 -7.23 -12.07 4.07
N ASN A 185 -7.80 -10.89 4.28
CA ASN A 185 -8.45 -10.11 3.24
C ASN A 185 -7.71 -8.81 3.02
N GLY A 186 -7.01 -8.70 1.91
CA GLY A 186 -6.46 -7.44 1.40
C GLY A 186 -7.55 -6.64 0.69
N SER A 187 -7.75 -5.38 1.07
CA SER A 187 -8.70 -4.46 0.44
C SER A 187 -8.02 -3.13 0.11
N ARG A 188 -8.61 -2.38 -0.84
CA ARG A 188 -8.07 -1.10 -1.32
C ARG A 188 -6.66 -1.23 -1.91
N LEU A 189 -6.37 -2.37 -2.49
CA LEU A 189 -5.15 -2.59 -3.25
C LEU A 189 -5.22 -1.77 -4.56
N ALA A 190 -4.07 -1.41 -5.11
CA ALA A 190 -4.02 -0.76 -6.41
C ALA A 190 -4.43 -1.76 -7.51
N TYR A 191 -5.11 -1.25 -8.52
CA TYR A 191 -5.56 -1.98 -9.71
C TYR A 191 -4.36 -2.41 -10.56
N ASP A 192 -4.42 -3.61 -11.16
CA ASP A 192 -3.42 -4.12 -12.13
C ASP A 192 -1.98 -3.98 -11.59
N THR A 193 -1.78 -4.48 -10.37
CA THR A 193 -0.54 -4.22 -9.63
C THR A 193 -0.04 -5.51 -8.99
N GLN A 194 1.25 -5.77 -9.14
CA GLN A 194 1.94 -6.85 -8.44
C GLN A 194 2.21 -6.50 -6.99
N TYR A 195 1.95 -7.43 -6.10
CA TYR A 195 2.08 -7.31 -4.66
C TYR A 195 2.87 -8.47 -4.05
N VAL A 196 3.40 -8.20 -2.87
CA VAL A 196 3.96 -9.20 -1.97
C VAL A 196 3.19 -9.11 -0.65
N LEU A 197 2.64 -10.24 -0.19
CA LEU A 197 2.18 -10.43 1.18
C LEU A 197 3.31 -11.06 1.98
N ILE A 198 3.70 -10.42 3.06
CA ILE A 198 4.75 -10.91 3.96
C ILE A 198 4.13 -11.11 5.33
N ALA A 199 4.33 -12.30 5.91
CA ALA A 199 3.86 -12.64 7.26
C ALA A 199 5.01 -13.18 8.11
N LEU A 200 5.04 -12.75 9.38
CA LEU A 200 6.04 -13.13 10.38
C LEU A 200 5.35 -13.74 11.59
N PRO A 201 5.49 -15.06 11.84
CA PRO A 201 5.00 -15.67 13.06
C PRO A 201 5.78 -15.22 14.30
N GLU A 202 5.10 -15.08 15.44
CA GLU A 202 5.70 -14.78 16.74
C GLU A 202 5.13 -15.71 17.82
N ALA A 203 6.00 -16.26 18.66
CA ALA A 203 5.61 -17.05 19.83
C ALA A 203 5.49 -16.16 21.06
N ASP A 204 4.39 -16.27 21.77
CA ASP A 204 4.17 -15.89 23.19
C ASP A 204 4.89 -14.62 23.72
N ASN A 205 4.83 -13.50 23.05
CA ASN A 205 5.40 -12.22 23.53
C ASN A 205 6.88 -12.27 23.93
N GLU A 206 7.66 -13.21 23.41
CA GLU A 206 9.05 -13.46 23.79
C GLU A 206 10.08 -12.91 22.79
N ASP A 207 9.67 -12.02 21.87
CA ASP A 207 10.53 -11.57 20.75
C ASP A 207 11.14 -12.74 19.95
N ARG A 208 10.50 -13.90 20.01
CA ARG A 208 10.88 -15.12 19.29
C ARG A 208 10.06 -15.23 18.02
N TYR A 209 10.70 -15.07 16.89
CA TYR A 209 10.06 -15.02 15.58
C TYR A 209 10.31 -16.30 14.77
N GLY A 210 9.30 -16.75 14.04
CA GLY A 210 9.42 -17.84 13.08
C GLY A 210 9.88 -17.36 11.72
N VAL A 211 10.02 -18.31 10.78
CA VAL A 211 10.45 -18.02 9.41
C VAL A 211 9.39 -17.17 8.69
N PRO A 212 9.77 -16.04 8.08
CA PRO A 212 8.84 -15.24 7.29
C PRO A 212 8.26 -16.01 6.11
N THR A 213 6.95 -15.88 5.90
CA THR A 213 6.28 -16.39 4.70
C THR A 213 6.07 -15.25 3.71
N VAL A 214 6.39 -15.50 2.45
CA VAL A 214 6.28 -14.53 1.34
C VAL A 214 5.37 -15.11 0.27
N VAL A 215 4.32 -14.38 -0.11
CA VAL A 215 3.39 -14.76 -1.18
C VAL A 215 3.30 -13.62 -2.19
N GLU A 216 3.75 -13.87 -3.40
CA GLU A 216 3.57 -12.93 -4.52
C GLU A 216 2.21 -13.15 -5.17
N PHE A 217 1.53 -12.07 -5.53
CA PHE A 217 0.26 -12.11 -6.24
C PHE A 217 0.06 -10.81 -7.04
N GLU A 218 -0.96 -10.82 -7.90
CA GLU A 218 -1.30 -9.67 -8.73
C GLU A 218 -2.80 -9.39 -8.62
N THR A 219 -3.17 -8.12 -8.52
CA THR A 219 -4.54 -7.68 -8.70
C THR A 219 -4.90 -7.68 -10.18
N LEU A 220 -6.16 -7.97 -10.49
CA LEU A 220 -6.58 -8.09 -11.89
C LEU A 220 -6.55 -6.75 -12.61
N GLY A 221 -6.12 -6.79 -13.89
CA GLY A 221 -6.32 -5.75 -14.90
C GLY A 221 -7.56 -6.04 -15.75
N TYR A 222 -8.15 -5.03 -16.37
CA TYR A 222 -9.25 -5.19 -17.32
C TYR A 222 -8.72 -5.24 -18.75
N GLU A 223 -9.03 -6.32 -19.43
CA GLU A 223 -8.77 -6.48 -20.86
C GLU A 223 -9.97 -7.17 -21.53
N ALA A 224 -10.62 -6.48 -22.44
CA ALA A 224 -11.81 -6.98 -23.15
C ALA A 224 -11.42 -7.94 -24.27
N THR A 225 -10.99 -9.16 -23.91
CA THR A 225 -10.59 -10.21 -24.86
C THR A 225 -11.56 -11.39 -24.92
N GLY A 226 -12.60 -11.36 -24.05
CA GLY A 226 -13.65 -12.38 -24.01
C GLY A 226 -14.81 -12.11 -24.97
N SER A 227 -15.66 -13.12 -25.12
CA SER A 227 -16.84 -13.11 -26.00
C SER A 227 -18.16 -13.26 -25.24
N ALA A 228 -18.11 -13.36 -23.90
CA ALA A 228 -19.30 -13.57 -23.10
C ALA A 228 -20.30 -12.40 -23.23
N THR A 229 -21.57 -12.73 -23.21
CA THR A 229 -22.65 -11.77 -23.25
C THR A 229 -23.53 -11.87 -22.00
N ALA A 230 -24.20 -10.77 -21.65
CA ALA A 230 -25.22 -10.73 -20.62
C ALA A 230 -26.22 -9.61 -20.95
N THR A 231 -27.44 -9.70 -20.42
CA THR A 231 -28.42 -8.60 -20.49
C THR A 231 -28.88 -8.24 -19.06
N ILE A 232 -29.30 -6.99 -18.89
CA ILE A 232 -29.78 -6.45 -17.62
C ILE A 232 -31.21 -5.98 -17.80
N ALA A 233 -32.11 -6.41 -16.91
CA ALA A 233 -33.45 -5.84 -16.76
C ALA A 233 -33.59 -5.24 -15.37
N VAL A 234 -34.04 -3.99 -15.29
CA VAL A 234 -34.33 -3.31 -14.02
C VAL A 234 -35.78 -3.60 -13.65
N ASN A 235 -36.00 -4.29 -12.52
CA ASN A 235 -37.34 -4.69 -12.07
C ASN A 235 -38.01 -3.59 -11.24
N SER A 236 -37.26 -2.99 -10.30
CA SER A 236 -37.74 -1.91 -9.45
C SER A 236 -36.62 -1.10 -8.84
N ILE A 237 -36.91 0.13 -8.45
CA ILE A 237 -36.03 1.00 -7.66
C ILE A 237 -36.77 1.33 -6.38
N THR A 238 -36.13 1.16 -5.24
CA THR A 238 -36.69 1.46 -3.91
C THR A 238 -35.83 2.49 -3.21
N ASP A 239 -36.43 3.56 -2.75
CA ASP A 239 -35.79 4.58 -1.91
C ASP A 239 -35.63 4.06 -0.48
N ASN A 240 -34.43 4.18 0.06
CA ASN A 240 -34.10 3.85 1.44
C ASN A 240 -33.95 5.14 2.25
N TYR A 241 -35.07 5.75 2.57
CA TYR A 241 -35.16 6.96 3.40
C TYR A 241 -34.36 8.16 2.91
N GLY A 242 -34.15 8.30 1.60
CA GLY A 242 -33.36 9.37 1.00
C GLY A 242 -31.83 9.27 1.24
N VAL A 243 -31.37 8.18 1.83
CA VAL A 243 -29.93 7.94 2.10
C VAL A 243 -29.26 7.12 1.02
N SER A 244 -29.97 6.15 0.49
CA SER A 244 -29.50 5.25 -0.59
C SER A 244 -30.70 4.73 -1.37
N PHE A 245 -30.41 4.02 -2.47
CA PHE A 245 -31.43 3.39 -3.32
C PHE A 245 -31.06 1.94 -3.55
N TYR A 246 -32.07 1.09 -3.63
CA TYR A 246 -31.92 -0.31 -4.04
C TYR A 246 -32.53 -0.52 -5.41
N ALA A 247 -31.71 -1.00 -6.35
CA ALA A 247 -32.23 -1.50 -7.63
C ALA A 247 -32.35 -3.03 -7.56
N SER A 248 -33.56 -3.54 -7.77
CA SER A 248 -33.77 -4.95 -8.05
C SER A 248 -33.57 -5.19 -9.54
N VAL A 249 -32.64 -6.06 -9.90
CA VAL A 249 -32.27 -6.32 -11.28
C VAL A 249 -32.31 -7.81 -11.58
N THR A 250 -32.62 -8.14 -12.83
CA THR A 250 -32.44 -9.49 -13.38
C THR A 250 -31.35 -9.43 -14.44
N VAL A 251 -30.32 -10.24 -14.25
CA VAL A 251 -29.24 -10.42 -15.21
C VAL A 251 -29.41 -11.77 -15.89
N THR A 252 -29.45 -11.77 -17.21
CA THR A 252 -29.51 -13.00 -18.00
C THR A 252 -28.16 -13.22 -18.69
N PRO A 253 -27.31 -14.16 -18.18
CA PRO A 253 -26.06 -14.53 -18.83
C PRO A 253 -26.32 -15.25 -20.17
N GLY A 254 -25.46 -14.99 -21.17
CA GLY A 254 -25.40 -15.76 -22.39
C GLY A 254 -24.82 -17.16 -22.15
N ALA A 255 -24.92 -18.03 -23.16
CA ALA A 255 -24.52 -19.46 -23.05
C ALA A 255 -23.01 -19.65 -22.78
N ASP A 256 -22.19 -18.70 -23.18
CA ASP A 256 -20.73 -18.69 -23.01
C ASP A 256 -20.26 -17.91 -21.77
N CYS A 257 -21.19 -17.38 -20.96
CA CYS A 257 -20.90 -16.59 -19.78
C CYS A 257 -20.74 -17.48 -18.55
N ALA A 258 -19.54 -17.52 -17.98
CA ALA A 258 -19.25 -18.23 -16.71
C ALA A 258 -19.68 -17.40 -15.48
N GLY A 259 -19.69 -16.07 -15.63
CA GLY A 259 -20.05 -15.13 -14.57
C GLY A 259 -19.81 -13.69 -15.02
N TYR A 260 -19.96 -12.77 -14.09
CA TYR A 260 -19.75 -11.35 -14.39
C TYR A 260 -19.30 -10.58 -13.14
N TYR A 261 -18.41 -9.61 -13.36
CA TYR A 261 -18.17 -8.55 -12.40
C TYR A 261 -19.23 -7.48 -12.54
N TYR A 262 -19.60 -6.81 -11.43
CA TYR A 262 -20.56 -5.74 -11.48
C TYR A 262 -20.30 -4.66 -10.43
N ALA A 263 -20.63 -3.44 -10.78
CA ALA A 263 -20.64 -2.29 -9.87
C ALA A 263 -21.65 -1.24 -10.32
N MET A 264 -22.07 -0.41 -9.36
CA MET A 264 -22.80 0.81 -9.65
C MET A 264 -21.82 1.94 -9.94
N ILE A 265 -22.15 2.78 -10.92
CA ILE A 265 -21.37 3.98 -11.26
C ILE A 265 -22.29 5.19 -11.34
N GLU A 266 -21.86 6.31 -10.76
CA GLU A 266 -22.54 7.58 -10.92
C GLU A 266 -22.52 8.02 -12.40
N LYS A 267 -23.64 8.61 -12.87
CA LYS A 267 -23.78 9.06 -14.26
C LYS A 267 -22.65 9.99 -14.71
N THR A 268 -22.22 10.92 -13.85
CA THR A 268 -21.11 11.85 -14.17
C THR A 268 -19.78 11.12 -14.44
N ALA A 269 -19.47 10.11 -13.61
CA ALA A 269 -18.30 9.29 -13.80
C ALA A 269 -18.40 8.35 -15.03
N TYR A 270 -19.62 7.85 -15.29
CA TYR A 270 -19.92 7.06 -16.50
C TYR A 270 -19.70 7.88 -17.77
N ASP A 271 -20.28 9.08 -17.84
CA ASP A 271 -20.17 9.98 -19.00
C ASP A 271 -18.73 10.45 -19.25
N ALA A 272 -17.89 10.53 -18.19
CA ALA A 272 -16.49 10.93 -18.26
C ALA A 272 -15.54 9.75 -18.56
N ALA A 273 -16.02 8.50 -18.55
CA ALA A 273 -15.16 7.33 -18.67
C ALA A 273 -14.63 7.15 -20.10
N ALA A 274 -13.31 7.30 -20.29
CA ALA A 274 -12.65 7.00 -21.56
C ALA A 274 -12.63 5.48 -21.85
N ASN A 275 -12.53 4.66 -20.80
CA ASN A 275 -12.62 3.20 -20.82
C ASN A 275 -13.52 2.76 -19.65
N LEU A 276 -14.78 2.45 -19.96
CA LEU A 276 -15.77 2.12 -18.94
C LEU A 276 -15.38 0.86 -18.15
N GLY A 277 -14.87 -0.18 -18.79
CA GLY A 277 -14.45 -1.41 -18.14
C GLY A 277 -13.35 -1.17 -17.12
N GLU A 278 -12.32 -0.45 -17.49
CA GLU A 278 -11.22 -0.07 -16.58
C GLU A 278 -11.72 0.84 -15.47
N THR A 279 -12.58 1.82 -15.77
CA THR A 279 -13.17 2.72 -14.78
C THR A 279 -13.93 1.96 -13.71
N ILE A 280 -14.74 0.97 -14.10
CA ILE A 280 -15.46 0.09 -13.19
C ILE A 280 -14.49 -0.75 -12.35
N CYS A 281 -13.51 -1.39 -12.97
CA CYS A 281 -12.57 -2.28 -12.28
C CYS A 281 -11.68 -1.55 -11.24
N LYS A 282 -11.43 -0.27 -11.44
CA LYS A 282 -10.69 0.57 -10.47
C LYS A 282 -11.51 0.98 -9.24
N GLN A 283 -12.83 0.77 -9.26
CA GLN A 283 -13.67 1.10 -8.12
C GLN A 283 -13.49 0.10 -6.98
N ASN A 284 -13.54 0.61 -5.74
CA ASN A 284 -13.67 -0.27 -4.58
C ASN A 284 -15.07 -0.89 -4.54
N GLY A 285 -15.14 -2.19 -4.23
CA GLY A 285 -16.42 -2.86 -4.04
C GLY A 285 -17.04 -3.46 -5.31
N VAL A 286 -16.27 -3.60 -6.39
CA VAL A 286 -16.67 -4.45 -7.53
C VAL A 286 -16.91 -5.86 -7.03
N LYS A 287 -18.09 -6.40 -7.34
CA LYS A 287 -18.52 -7.73 -6.93
C LYS A 287 -18.46 -8.70 -8.10
N TYR A 288 -18.28 -9.97 -7.83
CA TYR A 288 -18.38 -11.04 -8.83
C TYR A 288 -19.59 -11.94 -8.52
N ARG A 289 -20.30 -12.36 -9.55
CA ARG A 289 -21.33 -13.41 -9.49
C ARG A 289 -21.08 -14.45 -10.56
N ALA A 290 -21.18 -15.72 -10.18
CA ALA A 290 -21.18 -16.80 -11.15
C ALA A 290 -22.52 -16.84 -11.92
N ALA A 291 -22.48 -17.24 -13.19
CA ALA A 291 -23.69 -17.36 -14.01
C ALA A 291 -24.70 -18.41 -13.48
N THR A 292 -24.25 -19.30 -12.60
CA THR A 292 -25.07 -20.34 -11.93
C THR A 292 -25.81 -19.82 -10.68
N GLU A 293 -25.50 -18.59 -10.22
CA GLU A 293 -26.21 -17.97 -9.09
C GLU A 293 -27.57 -17.44 -9.53
N ASP A 294 -28.40 -17.01 -8.53
CA ASP A 294 -29.69 -16.41 -8.80
C ASP A 294 -29.56 -15.24 -9.76
N THR A 295 -30.34 -15.25 -10.83
CA THR A 295 -30.33 -14.20 -11.87
C THR A 295 -30.91 -12.88 -11.37
N THR A 296 -31.75 -12.89 -10.34
CA THR A 296 -32.36 -11.68 -9.75
C THR A 296 -31.71 -11.36 -8.41
N PHE A 297 -31.24 -10.14 -8.26
CA PHE A 297 -30.65 -9.65 -7.01
C PHE A 297 -30.89 -8.15 -6.82
N SER A 298 -30.64 -7.65 -5.61
CA SER A 298 -30.68 -6.22 -5.30
C SER A 298 -29.28 -5.67 -5.13
N THR A 299 -29.05 -4.47 -5.64
CA THR A 299 -27.80 -3.71 -5.43
C THR A 299 -28.13 -2.30 -4.98
N ASP A 300 -27.36 -1.80 -4.02
CA ASP A 300 -27.51 -0.46 -3.46
C ASP A 300 -26.65 0.57 -4.21
N TYR A 301 -27.12 1.82 -4.21
CA TYR A 301 -26.38 2.95 -4.74
C TYR A 301 -26.77 4.25 -4.01
N TYR A 302 -25.88 5.25 -4.08
CA TYR A 302 -25.98 6.47 -3.26
C TYR A 302 -26.18 7.74 -4.10
N PHE A 303 -26.14 7.65 -5.43
CA PHE A 303 -26.24 8.80 -6.33
C PHE A 303 -27.61 8.89 -6.98
N ALA A 304 -28.07 10.11 -7.21
CA ALA A 304 -29.37 10.38 -7.79
C ALA A 304 -29.54 9.78 -9.21
N GLU A 305 -28.48 9.73 -9.97
CA GLU A 305 -28.41 9.13 -11.32
C GLU A 305 -27.24 8.16 -11.38
N SER A 306 -27.49 6.91 -11.69
CA SER A 306 -26.49 5.84 -11.72
C SER A 306 -26.77 4.84 -12.84
N TYR A 307 -25.74 4.09 -13.19
CA TYR A 307 -25.85 2.89 -14.01
C TYR A 307 -25.34 1.67 -13.24
N LEU A 308 -25.98 0.53 -13.45
CA LEU A 308 -25.37 -0.76 -13.16
C LEU A 308 -24.56 -1.18 -14.37
N VAL A 309 -23.29 -1.47 -14.17
CA VAL A 309 -22.40 -1.96 -15.22
C VAL A 309 -21.95 -3.36 -14.89
N LEU A 310 -22.05 -4.26 -15.87
CA LEU A 310 -21.52 -5.62 -15.81
C LEU A 310 -20.30 -5.74 -16.71
N ILE A 311 -19.36 -6.59 -16.32
CA ILE A 311 -18.26 -7.08 -17.16
C ILE A 311 -18.40 -8.59 -17.23
N PRO A 312 -19.03 -9.15 -18.27
CA PRO A 312 -19.16 -10.59 -18.43
C PRO A 312 -17.80 -11.27 -18.57
N VAL A 313 -17.70 -12.48 -18.04
CA VAL A 313 -16.51 -13.34 -18.10
C VAL A 313 -16.88 -14.62 -18.82
N ASP A 314 -16.12 -15.00 -19.82
CA ASP A 314 -16.37 -16.23 -20.57
C ASP A 314 -15.88 -17.48 -19.85
N ASN A 315 -16.17 -18.66 -20.41
CA ASN A 315 -15.78 -19.95 -19.84
C ASN A 315 -14.25 -20.17 -19.81
N ASN A 316 -13.46 -19.31 -20.43
CA ASN A 316 -11.99 -19.31 -20.38
C ASN A 316 -11.45 -18.29 -19.38
N GLY A 317 -12.31 -17.62 -18.61
CA GLY A 317 -11.93 -16.61 -17.64
C GLY A 317 -11.61 -15.24 -18.25
N LYS A 318 -11.88 -15.00 -19.53
CA LYS A 318 -11.60 -13.73 -20.20
C LYS A 318 -12.77 -12.76 -20.04
N MET A 319 -12.45 -11.53 -19.68
CA MET A 319 -13.42 -10.46 -19.57
C MET A 319 -13.87 -9.95 -20.94
N SER A 320 -15.15 -9.63 -21.04
CA SER A 320 -15.78 -9.10 -22.26
C SER A 320 -16.06 -7.60 -22.13
N ALA A 321 -16.56 -6.99 -23.19
CA ALA A 321 -16.97 -5.58 -23.17
C ALA A 321 -18.05 -5.34 -22.11
N PRO A 322 -18.04 -4.16 -21.44
CA PRO A 322 -19.04 -3.82 -20.42
C PRO A 322 -20.45 -3.78 -21.01
N VAL A 323 -21.41 -4.21 -20.20
CA VAL A 323 -22.86 -4.10 -20.47
C VAL A 323 -23.46 -3.17 -19.41
N THR A 324 -24.27 -2.21 -19.86
CA THR A 324 -24.80 -1.15 -18.99
C THR A 324 -26.33 -1.27 -18.90
N SER A 325 -26.91 -1.05 -17.74
CA SER A 325 -28.35 -0.93 -17.53
C SER A 325 -28.92 0.33 -18.18
N GLU A 326 -30.23 0.47 -18.20
CA GLU A 326 -30.86 1.79 -18.34
C GLU A 326 -30.43 2.71 -17.19
N LEU A 327 -30.63 4.03 -17.37
CA LEU A 327 -30.33 5.01 -16.33
C LEU A 327 -31.25 4.77 -15.12
N LEU A 328 -30.65 4.56 -13.97
CA LEU A 328 -31.34 4.45 -12.67
C LEU A 328 -31.45 5.83 -12.06
N THR A 329 -32.68 6.30 -11.87
CA THR A 329 -32.95 7.63 -11.29
C THR A 329 -33.78 7.50 -10.02
N THR A 330 -33.60 8.45 -9.11
CA THR A 330 -34.36 8.53 -7.88
C THR A 330 -35.76 9.12 -8.10
N SER A 331 -36.04 9.65 -9.27
CA SER A 331 -37.38 10.13 -9.62
C SER A 331 -38.27 8.92 -9.79
N ALA A 332 -39.01 8.60 -8.72
CA ALA A 332 -40.05 7.58 -8.75
C ALA A 332 -40.94 7.74 -9.97
N LYS A 333 -41.18 6.63 -10.67
CA LYS A 333 -42.36 6.55 -11.51
C LYS A 333 -43.63 6.54 -10.63
#